data_f5fd8b88ad581c47582ebc7a7d537cdd
#
_entry.id   f5fd8b88ad581c47582ebc7a7d537cdd
#
_cell.length_a   1.000
_cell.length_b   1.000
_cell.length_c   1.000
_cell.angle_alpha   90.00
_cell.angle_beta   90.00
_cell.angle_gamma   90.00
#
_symmetry.space_group_name_H-M   'P 1'
#
loop_
_entity.id
_entity.type
_entity.pdbx_description
1 polymer ?
#
loop_
_entity_poly.entity_id
_entity_poly.type
_entity_poly.pdbx_seq_one_letter_code
_entity_poly.pdbx_strand_id
1 'polypeptide(L)'
;VGVVVPKINSESISRITAGIESVLAERGYQMLLAGTDNTPAKEVEYLRLFENYPVDGIILVGTMFTAGHRKFLKETKVPVVVIGQRTSHANCIYHDDYGAGKAMGQAVAGFSKKGVAYIGVTRDDKAAGAAREDGFIAGLKNAGVTLFEENKRTSAFTLESGYESALDLLESKCDIDVISCATDTIAAGAIEAIQTHLKKQIPTNAADAGARMRY
;
A
#
# COMPACT_ATOMS: atom_id res chain seq x y z
N VAL A 1 -0.07 -10.56 -24.31
CA VAL A 1 -0.71 -10.60 -22.99
C VAL A 1 -1.03 -9.17 -22.55
N GLY A 2 -2.27 -8.93 -22.13
CA GLY A 2 -2.67 -7.64 -21.53
C GLY A 2 -2.26 -7.58 -20.06
N VAL A 3 -1.66 -6.47 -19.63
CA VAL A 3 -1.26 -6.24 -18.24
C VAL A 3 -1.87 -4.94 -17.75
N VAL A 4 -2.74 -5.01 -16.75
CA VAL A 4 -3.40 -3.85 -16.13
C VAL A 4 -2.75 -3.58 -14.78
N VAL A 5 -2.23 -2.36 -14.58
CA VAL A 5 -1.52 -1.97 -13.35
C VAL A 5 -2.11 -0.69 -12.74
N PRO A 6 -2.07 -0.55 -11.40
CA PRO A 6 -2.64 0.62 -10.71
C PRO A 6 -1.84 1.89 -10.96
N LYS A 7 -0.51 1.80 -11.01
CA LYS A 7 0.39 2.94 -11.29
C LYS A 7 1.64 2.47 -12.01
N ILE A 8 2.05 3.16 -13.07
CA ILE A 8 3.26 2.82 -13.82
C ILE A 8 4.53 3.31 -13.07
N ASN A 9 4.44 4.43 -12.38
CA ASN A 9 5.55 5.11 -11.69
C ASN A 9 5.77 4.64 -10.23
N SER A 10 5.24 3.49 -9.84
CA SER A 10 5.50 2.87 -8.53
C SER A 10 6.66 1.88 -8.65
N GLU A 11 7.62 1.92 -7.73
CA GLU A 11 8.79 1.02 -7.75
C GLU A 11 8.37 -0.46 -7.71
N SER A 12 7.47 -0.83 -6.82
CA SER A 12 6.98 -2.21 -6.70
C SER A 12 6.25 -2.68 -7.97
N ILE A 13 5.40 -1.84 -8.54
CA ILE A 13 4.68 -2.14 -9.79
C ILE A 13 5.64 -2.23 -10.97
N SER A 14 6.62 -1.33 -11.05
CA SER A 14 7.66 -1.38 -12.08
C SER A 14 8.45 -2.69 -12.04
N ARG A 15 8.84 -3.14 -10.83
CA ARG A 15 9.53 -4.44 -10.65
C ARG A 15 8.67 -5.63 -11.03
N ILE A 16 7.38 -5.64 -10.65
CA ILE A 16 6.42 -6.68 -11.05
C ILE A 16 6.30 -6.70 -12.57
N THR A 17 6.11 -5.54 -13.19
CA THR A 17 5.96 -5.40 -14.65
C THR A 17 7.21 -5.89 -15.38
N ALA A 18 8.41 -5.54 -14.91
CA ALA A 18 9.67 -6.01 -15.49
C ALA A 18 9.82 -7.54 -15.39
N GLY A 19 9.42 -8.14 -14.25
CA GLY A 19 9.43 -9.60 -14.08
C GLY A 19 8.44 -10.29 -15.01
N ILE A 20 7.24 -9.73 -15.20
CA ILE A 20 6.26 -10.24 -16.16
C ILE A 20 6.82 -10.17 -17.59
N GLU A 21 7.34 -9.01 -17.98
CA GLU A 21 7.89 -8.76 -19.30
C GLU A 21 9.01 -9.75 -19.65
N SER A 22 9.95 -9.96 -18.74
CA SER A 22 11.07 -10.89 -18.92
C SER A 22 10.57 -12.31 -19.27
N VAL A 23 9.60 -12.83 -18.51
CA VAL A 23 9.05 -14.18 -18.74
C VAL A 23 8.24 -14.27 -20.04
N LEU A 24 7.48 -13.22 -20.35
CA LEU A 24 6.71 -13.16 -21.59
C LEU A 24 7.63 -13.13 -22.82
N ALA A 25 8.68 -12.30 -22.79
CA ALA A 25 9.66 -12.17 -23.87
C ALA A 25 10.39 -13.50 -24.14
N GLU A 26 10.84 -14.21 -23.10
CA GLU A 26 11.47 -15.53 -23.22
C GLU A 26 10.56 -16.57 -23.91
N ARG A 27 9.24 -16.38 -23.80
CA ARG A 27 8.24 -17.29 -24.39
C ARG A 27 7.65 -16.78 -25.71
N GLY A 28 8.18 -15.68 -26.25
CA GLY A 28 7.73 -15.10 -27.52
C GLY A 28 6.40 -14.34 -27.43
N TYR A 29 5.94 -13.97 -26.23
CA TYR A 29 4.75 -13.13 -26.04
C TYR A 29 5.12 -11.65 -25.98
N GLN A 30 4.22 -10.83 -26.49
CA GLN A 30 4.28 -9.37 -26.32
C GLN A 30 3.42 -8.94 -25.14
N MET A 31 3.83 -7.87 -24.44
CA MET A 31 3.10 -7.28 -23.34
C MET A 31 2.42 -5.98 -23.79
N LEU A 32 1.12 -5.85 -23.52
CA LEU A 32 0.34 -4.64 -23.66
C LEU A 32 0.04 -4.10 -22.27
N LEU A 33 0.65 -2.97 -21.89
CA LEU A 33 0.54 -2.40 -20.54
C LEU A 33 -0.49 -1.26 -20.50
N ALA A 34 -1.40 -1.30 -19.51
CA ALA A 34 -2.37 -0.25 -19.22
C ALA A 34 -2.29 0.19 -17.77
N GLY A 35 -2.12 1.50 -17.53
CA GLY A 35 -2.12 2.12 -16.22
C GLY A 35 -3.48 2.76 -15.89
N THR A 36 -3.98 2.56 -14.65
CA THR A 36 -5.32 2.98 -14.24
C THR A 36 -5.37 4.14 -13.25
N ASP A 37 -4.21 4.59 -12.76
CA ASP A 37 -4.09 5.62 -11.71
C ASP A 37 -4.92 5.31 -10.46
N ASN A 38 -4.87 4.07 -10.00
CA ASN A 38 -5.64 3.55 -8.87
C ASN A 38 -7.17 3.72 -9.03
N THR A 39 -7.68 3.76 -10.26
CA THR A 39 -9.10 3.96 -10.55
C THR A 39 -9.77 2.62 -10.88
N PRO A 40 -10.57 2.00 -9.97
CA PRO A 40 -11.18 0.69 -10.21
C PRO A 40 -12.08 0.63 -11.45
N ALA A 41 -12.72 1.75 -11.80
CA ALA A 41 -13.54 1.83 -13.01
C ALA A 41 -12.70 1.67 -14.28
N LYS A 42 -11.51 2.30 -14.34
CA LYS A 42 -10.56 2.14 -15.45
C LYS A 42 -9.98 0.73 -15.51
N GLU A 43 -9.78 0.05 -14.36
CA GLU A 43 -9.37 -1.35 -14.36
C GLU A 43 -10.39 -2.20 -15.13
N VAL A 44 -11.69 -2.06 -14.83
CA VAL A 44 -12.76 -2.78 -15.53
C VAL A 44 -12.85 -2.40 -17.01
N GLU A 45 -12.65 -1.13 -17.34
CA GLU A 45 -12.62 -0.65 -18.73
C GLU A 45 -11.50 -1.32 -19.54
N TYR A 46 -10.26 -1.35 -19.01
CA TYR A 46 -9.13 -2.00 -19.68
C TYR A 46 -9.25 -3.52 -19.74
N LEU A 47 -9.83 -4.15 -18.72
CA LEU A 47 -10.14 -5.57 -18.76
C LEU A 47 -11.08 -5.90 -19.92
N ARG A 48 -12.14 -5.10 -20.14
CA ARG A 48 -13.05 -5.26 -21.27
C ARG A 48 -12.42 -4.92 -22.60
N LEU A 49 -11.53 -3.90 -22.63
CA LEU A 49 -10.78 -3.56 -23.82
C LEU A 49 -9.91 -4.75 -24.26
N PHE A 50 -9.17 -5.37 -23.34
CA PHE A 50 -8.33 -6.52 -23.63
C PHE A 50 -9.14 -7.79 -23.96
N GLU A 51 -10.35 -7.95 -23.43
CA GLU A 51 -11.25 -9.03 -23.83
C GLU A 51 -11.67 -8.92 -25.30
N ASN A 52 -11.88 -7.70 -25.80
CA ASN A 52 -12.24 -7.42 -27.19
C ASN A 52 -11.01 -7.28 -28.12
N TYR A 53 -9.82 -7.20 -27.58
CA TYR A 53 -8.55 -7.18 -28.30
C TYR A 53 -7.97 -8.60 -28.31
N PRO A 54 -7.32 -9.05 -29.40
CA PRO A 54 -6.81 -10.43 -29.46
C PRO A 54 -5.59 -10.62 -28.52
N VAL A 55 -5.84 -10.71 -27.22
CA VAL A 55 -4.83 -11.10 -26.23
C VAL A 55 -5.03 -12.56 -25.80
N ASP A 56 -3.93 -13.28 -25.56
CA ASP A 56 -3.96 -14.68 -25.12
C ASP A 56 -4.25 -14.83 -23.62
N GLY A 57 -4.11 -13.78 -22.87
CA GLY A 57 -4.38 -13.74 -21.43
C GLY A 57 -4.26 -12.33 -20.86
N ILE A 58 -4.79 -12.15 -19.65
CA ILE A 58 -4.75 -10.88 -18.92
C ILE A 58 -4.11 -11.09 -17.56
N ILE A 59 -3.22 -10.18 -17.17
CA ILE A 59 -2.68 -10.06 -15.82
C ILE A 59 -3.20 -8.76 -15.22
N LEU A 60 -3.94 -8.86 -14.12
CA LEU A 60 -4.45 -7.72 -13.37
C LEU A 60 -3.68 -7.56 -12.07
N VAL A 61 -2.92 -6.49 -11.92
CA VAL A 61 -2.44 -6.06 -10.60
C VAL A 61 -3.57 -5.28 -9.95
N GLY A 62 -4.42 -6.00 -9.21
CA GLY A 62 -5.68 -5.48 -8.70
C GLY A 62 -5.50 -4.66 -7.43
N THR A 63 -6.36 -3.65 -7.26
CA THR A 63 -6.45 -2.85 -6.05
C THR A 63 -7.72 -3.16 -5.27
N MET A 64 -8.87 -2.68 -5.73
CA MET A 64 -10.17 -2.86 -5.07
C MET A 64 -11.15 -3.56 -6.01
N PHE A 65 -11.64 -4.73 -5.63
CA PHE A 65 -12.61 -5.45 -6.45
C PHE A 65 -14.04 -4.94 -6.26
N THR A 66 -14.52 -4.25 -7.27
CA THR A 66 -15.91 -3.79 -7.40
C THR A 66 -16.84 -4.90 -7.95
N ALA A 67 -18.12 -4.62 -8.00
CA ALA A 67 -19.10 -5.48 -8.70
C ALA A 67 -18.74 -5.69 -10.19
N GLY A 68 -18.16 -4.66 -10.83
CA GLY A 68 -17.69 -4.72 -12.21
C GLY A 68 -16.58 -5.74 -12.42
N HIS A 69 -15.56 -5.78 -11.54
CA HIS A 69 -14.50 -6.79 -11.57
C HIS A 69 -15.06 -8.19 -11.42
N ARG A 70 -15.92 -8.40 -10.41
CA ARG A 70 -16.55 -9.72 -10.16
C ARG A 70 -17.39 -10.19 -11.34
N LYS A 71 -18.14 -9.26 -11.97
CA LYS A 71 -18.92 -9.58 -13.16
C LYS A 71 -18.00 -9.98 -14.31
N PHE A 72 -16.98 -9.17 -14.61
CA PHE A 72 -16.02 -9.45 -15.68
C PHE A 72 -15.35 -10.82 -15.48
N LEU A 73 -14.78 -11.07 -14.30
CA LEU A 73 -14.06 -12.32 -14.02
C LEU A 73 -14.94 -13.59 -14.08
N LYS A 74 -16.28 -13.45 -13.91
CA LYS A 74 -17.22 -14.56 -14.08
C LYS A 74 -17.59 -14.81 -15.53
N GLU A 75 -17.61 -13.78 -16.37
CA GLU A 75 -18.15 -13.83 -17.73
C GLU A 75 -17.06 -14.03 -18.77
N THR A 76 -15.85 -13.55 -18.52
CA THR A 76 -14.75 -13.59 -19.48
C THR A 76 -14.31 -15.03 -19.82
N LYS A 77 -13.97 -15.24 -21.09
CA LYS A 77 -13.34 -16.46 -21.60
C LYS A 77 -11.81 -16.35 -21.70
N VAL A 78 -11.29 -15.12 -21.57
CA VAL A 78 -9.84 -14.88 -21.59
C VAL A 78 -9.25 -15.30 -20.25
N PRO A 79 -8.18 -16.12 -20.21
CA PRO A 79 -7.53 -16.47 -18.96
C PRO A 79 -7.05 -15.23 -18.21
N VAL A 80 -7.38 -15.12 -16.91
CA VAL A 80 -6.98 -13.99 -16.06
C VAL A 80 -6.18 -14.49 -14.87
N VAL A 81 -5.06 -13.82 -14.59
CA VAL A 81 -4.30 -13.95 -13.35
C VAL A 81 -4.38 -12.62 -12.60
N VAL A 82 -4.71 -12.69 -11.31
CA VAL A 82 -4.77 -11.54 -10.42
C VAL A 82 -3.54 -11.51 -9.52
N ILE A 83 -2.91 -10.36 -9.41
CA ILE A 83 -1.78 -10.11 -8.51
C ILE A 83 -2.19 -9.13 -7.43
N GLY A 84 -1.82 -9.39 -6.17
CA GLY A 84 -2.04 -8.51 -5.02
C GLY A 84 -3.37 -8.69 -4.30
N GLN A 85 -4.38 -9.28 -4.95
CA GLN A 85 -5.72 -9.48 -4.36
C GLN A 85 -6.17 -10.94 -4.49
N ARG A 86 -7.15 -11.33 -3.67
CA ARG A 86 -7.75 -12.67 -3.74
C ARG A 86 -9.15 -12.62 -4.33
N THR A 87 -9.45 -13.56 -5.21
CA THR A 87 -10.79 -13.80 -5.75
C THR A 87 -10.98 -15.30 -6.01
N SER A 88 -12.22 -15.77 -5.92
CA SER A 88 -12.58 -17.15 -6.31
C SER A 88 -12.79 -17.33 -7.81
N HIS A 89 -12.65 -16.27 -8.62
CA HIS A 89 -12.98 -16.27 -10.04
C HIS A 89 -11.77 -16.21 -10.97
N ALA A 90 -10.55 -16.20 -10.43
CA ALA A 90 -9.30 -16.23 -11.19
C ALA A 90 -8.18 -16.87 -10.35
N ASN A 91 -7.10 -17.26 -11.02
CA ASN A 91 -5.86 -17.61 -10.33
C ASN A 91 -5.27 -16.34 -9.70
N CYS A 92 -4.80 -16.45 -8.44
CA CYS A 92 -4.31 -15.30 -7.70
C CYS A 92 -2.89 -15.52 -7.17
N ILE A 93 -2.06 -14.50 -7.28
CA ILE A 93 -0.75 -14.40 -6.63
C ILE A 93 -0.82 -13.21 -5.68
N TYR A 94 -0.61 -13.45 -4.39
CA TYR A 94 -0.75 -12.42 -3.36
C TYR A 94 0.24 -12.65 -2.21
N HIS A 95 0.51 -11.59 -1.45
CA HIS A 95 1.33 -11.66 -0.25
C HIS A 95 0.47 -12.05 0.97
N ASP A 96 1.12 -12.56 2.00
CA ASP A 96 0.50 -12.70 3.33
C ASP A 96 0.52 -11.34 4.04
N ASP A 97 -0.37 -10.43 3.60
CA ASP A 97 -0.48 -9.08 4.16
C ASP A 97 -0.85 -9.08 5.65
N TYR A 98 -1.67 -10.03 6.08
CA TYR A 98 -1.99 -10.19 7.50
C TYR A 98 -0.77 -10.62 8.30
N GLY A 99 -0.03 -11.62 7.86
CA GLY A 99 1.20 -12.08 8.52
C GLY A 99 2.27 -10.99 8.57
N ALA A 100 2.44 -10.24 7.47
CA ALA A 100 3.37 -9.12 7.40
C ALA A 100 2.97 -8.00 8.38
N GLY A 101 1.69 -7.62 8.41
CA GLY A 101 1.17 -6.65 9.37
C GLY A 101 1.38 -7.11 10.81
N LYS A 102 1.10 -8.39 11.11
CA LYS A 102 1.27 -8.97 12.45
C LYS A 102 2.72 -8.94 12.91
N ALA A 103 3.66 -9.31 12.04
CA ALA A 103 5.08 -9.24 12.34
C ALA A 103 5.53 -7.80 12.63
N MET A 104 5.06 -6.83 11.83
CA MET A 104 5.32 -5.41 12.03
C MET A 104 4.76 -4.92 13.37
N GLY A 105 3.52 -5.27 13.72
CA GLY A 105 2.92 -4.90 15.00
C GLY A 105 3.69 -5.44 16.20
N GLN A 106 4.17 -6.68 16.13
CA GLN A 106 5.02 -7.28 17.17
C GLN A 106 6.36 -6.54 17.30
N ALA A 107 7.00 -6.21 16.17
CA ALA A 107 8.26 -5.48 16.18
C ALA A 107 8.09 -4.07 16.76
N VAL A 108 7.08 -3.33 16.32
CA VAL A 108 6.78 -1.96 16.77
C VAL A 108 6.47 -1.89 18.26
N ALA A 109 5.76 -2.87 18.80
CA ALA A 109 5.45 -2.92 20.23
C ALA A 109 6.70 -2.91 21.12
N GLY A 110 7.82 -3.46 20.62
CA GLY A 110 9.09 -3.45 21.35
C GLY A 110 9.79 -2.07 21.43
N PHE A 111 9.41 -1.15 20.55
CA PHE A 111 10.01 0.19 20.49
C PHE A 111 9.15 1.24 21.20
N SER A 112 7.83 1.08 21.22
CA SER A 112 6.93 2.05 21.83
C SER A 112 6.96 1.99 23.35
N LYS A 113 7.04 3.18 23.99
CA LYS A 113 6.98 3.36 25.46
C LYS A 113 5.79 4.23 25.88
N LYS A 114 5.16 4.93 24.95
CA LYS A 114 4.02 5.81 25.19
C LYS A 114 2.79 5.33 24.43
N GLY A 115 2.86 5.35 23.10
CA GLY A 115 1.76 4.93 22.26
C GLY A 115 2.18 4.79 20.80
N VAL A 116 1.42 3.97 20.08
CA VAL A 116 1.64 3.67 18.66
C VAL A 116 0.56 4.38 17.85
N ALA A 117 0.96 5.00 16.74
CA ALA A 117 0.06 5.44 15.70
C ALA A 117 0.22 4.58 14.44
N TYR A 118 -0.84 4.51 13.63
CA TYR A 118 -0.86 3.79 12.37
C TYR A 118 -1.42 4.65 11.25
N ILE A 119 -0.67 4.76 10.15
CA ILE A 119 -1.13 5.40 8.93
C ILE A 119 -1.37 4.30 7.89
N GLY A 120 -2.64 3.93 7.74
CA GLY A 120 -3.11 2.90 6.81
C GLY A 120 -3.60 3.48 5.51
N VAL A 121 -4.20 2.61 4.69
CA VAL A 121 -4.95 2.96 3.50
C VAL A 121 -6.39 2.49 3.65
N THR A 122 -7.25 2.83 2.67
CA THR A 122 -8.66 2.42 2.71
C THR A 122 -8.82 0.92 2.94
N ARG A 123 -9.68 0.51 3.87
CA ARG A 123 -10.01 -0.90 4.14
C ARG A 123 -10.84 -1.56 3.03
N ASP A 124 -11.24 -0.80 2.02
CA ASP A 124 -11.82 -1.35 0.79
C ASP A 124 -10.78 -2.13 -0.01
N ASP A 125 -9.50 -1.72 0.07
CA ASP A 125 -8.38 -2.58 -0.30
C ASP A 125 -8.25 -3.72 0.73
N LYS A 126 -8.58 -4.95 0.31
CA LYS A 126 -8.63 -6.11 1.22
C LYS A 126 -7.24 -6.63 1.62
N ALA A 127 -6.22 -6.34 0.83
CA ALA A 127 -4.83 -6.73 1.09
C ALA A 127 -4.09 -5.66 1.90
N ALA A 128 -3.65 -4.58 1.25
CA ALA A 128 -2.82 -3.55 1.87
C ALA A 128 -3.59 -2.71 2.92
N GLY A 129 -4.90 -2.55 2.77
CA GLY A 129 -5.74 -1.87 3.74
C GLY A 129 -6.18 -2.80 4.87
N ALA A 130 -7.19 -3.65 4.63
CA ALA A 130 -7.83 -4.41 5.69
C ALA A 130 -6.91 -5.46 6.32
N ALA A 131 -6.34 -6.39 5.52
CA ALA A 131 -5.58 -7.50 6.08
C ALA A 131 -4.30 -7.05 6.80
N ARG A 132 -3.59 -6.06 6.23
CA ARG A 132 -2.36 -5.54 6.83
C ARG A 132 -2.63 -4.81 8.14
N GLU A 133 -3.69 -3.97 8.21
CA GLU A 133 -4.09 -3.29 9.44
C GLU A 133 -4.55 -4.28 10.51
N ASP A 134 -5.41 -5.26 10.15
CA ASP A 134 -5.89 -6.28 11.08
C ASP A 134 -4.72 -7.10 11.66
N GLY A 135 -3.76 -7.46 10.80
CA GLY A 135 -2.52 -8.11 11.22
C GLY A 135 -1.72 -7.24 12.19
N PHE A 136 -1.54 -5.97 11.87
CA PHE A 136 -0.79 -5.02 12.71
C PHE A 136 -1.42 -4.90 14.10
N ILE A 137 -2.74 -4.72 14.17
CA ILE A 137 -3.47 -4.67 15.43
C ILE A 137 -3.31 -5.98 16.23
N ALA A 138 -3.40 -7.13 15.54
CA ALA A 138 -3.20 -8.43 16.20
C ALA A 138 -1.77 -8.59 16.72
N GLY A 139 -0.76 -8.09 15.99
CA GLY A 139 0.63 -8.09 16.43
C GLY A 139 0.87 -7.26 17.67
N LEU A 140 0.35 -6.03 17.71
CA LEU A 140 0.39 -5.16 18.89
C LEU A 140 -0.30 -5.80 20.10
N LYS A 141 -1.52 -6.34 19.91
CA LYS A 141 -2.30 -6.99 20.96
C LYS A 141 -1.55 -8.17 21.57
N ASN A 142 -0.86 -8.98 20.76
CA ASN A 142 -0.07 -10.10 21.25
C ASN A 142 1.09 -9.67 22.17
N ALA A 143 1.56 -8.43 22.00
CA ALA A 143 2.58 -7.82 22.83
C ALA A 143 2.03 -6.93 23.96
N GLY A 144 0.71 -6.93 24.18
CA GLY A 144 0.06 -6.15 25.24
C GLY A 144 -0.10 -4.66 24.92
N VAL A 145 0.09 -4.25 23.66
CA VAL A 145 -0.05 -2.85 23.22
C VAL A 145 -1.40 -2.66 22.52
N THR A 146 -2.07 -1.54 22.80
CA THR A 146 -3.35 -1.18 22.18
C THR A 146 -3.14 -0.05 21.18
N LEU A 147 -3.67 -0.21 19.96
CA LEU A 147 -3.80 0.87 19.00
C LEU A 147 -5.16 1.53 19.20
N PHE A 148 -5.17 2.79 19.63
CA PHE A 148 -6.39 3.58 19.82
C PHE A 148 -6.86 4.16 18.47
N GLU A 149 -8.19 4.35 18.32
CA GLU A 149 -8.76 4.86 17.07
C GLU A 149 -8.29 6.29 16.75
N GLU A 150 -8.12 7.15 17.76
CA GLU A 150 -7.58 8.50 17.61
C GLU A 150 -6.15 8.54 17.08
N ASN A 151 -5.40 7.43 17.19
CA ASN A 151 -4.03 7.29 16.70
C ASN A 151 -3.98 6.67 15.29
N LYS A 152 -5.12 6.48 14.63
CA LYS A 152 -5.18 5.96 13.26
C LYS A 152 -5.46 7.06 12.25
N ARG A 153 -4.82 6.95 11.08
CA ARG A 153 -5.13 7.78 9.91
C ARG A 153 -5.26 6.90 8.68
N THR A 154 -6.13 7.32 7.79
CA THR A 154 -6.27 6.70 6.46
C THR A 154 -5.69 7.65 5.43
N SER A 155 -4.73 7.16 4.66
CA SER A 155 -3.96 7.87 3.65
C SER A 155 -4.24 7.27 2.26
N ALA A 156 -3.92 8.00 1.21
CA ALA A 156 -3.75 7.45 -0.12
C ALA A 156 -2.35 6.81 -0.25
N PHE A 157 -2.08 6.14 -1.38
CA PHE A 157 -0.76 5.57 -1.68
C PHE A 157 0.20 6.63 -2.25
N THR A 158 0.31 7.80 -1.57
CA THR A 158 1.18 8.90 -2.01
C THR A 158 2.01 9.46 -0.86
N LEU A 159 3.13 10.07 -1.20
CA LEU A 159 4.02 10.73 -0.25
C LEU A 159 3.30 11.89 0.44
N GLU A 160 2.58 12.71 -0.35
CA GLU A 160 1.86 13.90 0.12
C GLU A 160 0.82 13.52 1.18
N SER A 161 0.01 12.47 0.93
CA SER A 161 -1.01 12.05 1.88
C SER A 161 -0.40 11.39 3.14
N GLY A 162 0.76 10.75 3.01
CA GLY A 162 1.55 10.28 4.14
C GLY A 162 2.06 11.43 5.01
N TYR A 163 2.56 12.49 4.37
CA TYR A 163 2.98 13.72 5.04
C TYR A 163 1.84 14.37 5.81
N GLU A 164 0.70 14.60 5.15
CA GLU A 164 -0.48 15.23 5.75
C GLU A 164 -1.02 14.43 6.94
N SER A 165 -1.12 13.10 6.78
CA SER A 165 -1.59 12.21 7.84
C SER A 165 -0.66 12.20 9.05
N ALA A 166 0.65 12.23 8.83
CA ALA A 166 1.63 12.28 9.92
C ALA A 166 1.63 13.65 10.60
N LEU A 167 1.52 14.73 9.84
CA LEU A 167 1.44 16.08 10.40
C LEU A 167 0.22 16.22 11.31
N ASP A 168 -0.95 15.72 10.89
CA ASP A 168 -2.17 15.73 11.72
C ASP A 168 -2.00 14.91 13.01
N LEU A 169 -1.31 13.76 12.97
CA LEU A 169 -0.95 13.01 14.18
C LEU A 169 -0.03 13.80 15.11
N LEU A 170 0.99 14.47 14.57
CA LEU A 170 1.96 15.24 15.35
C LEU A 170 1.35 16.51 15.98
N GLU A 171 0.36 17.10 15.33
CA GLU A 171 -0.38 18.28 15.83
C GLU A 171 -1.53 17.89 16.77
N SER A 172 -1.92 16.62 16.79
CA SER A 172 -2.93 16.09 17.69
C SER A 172 -2.38 16.00 19.13
N LYS A 173 -3.28 15.84 20.10
CA LYS A 173 -2.89 15.65 21.51
C LYS A 173 -2.57 14.19 21.84
N CYS A 174 -2.35 13.34 20.85
CA CYS A 174 -2.05 11.94 21.03
C CYS A 174 -0.65 11.77 21.65
N ASP A 175 -0.54 11.02 22.73
CA ASP A 175 0.77 10.69 23.34
C ASP A 175 1.34 9.45 22.62
N ILE A 176 2.02 9.70 21.52
CA ILE A 176 2.63 8.69 20.66
C ILE A 176 4.13 8.91 20.53
N ASP A 177 4.88 7.83 20.38
CA ASP A 177 6.33 7.84 20.16
C ASP A 177 6.75 6.98 18.96
N VAL A 178 5.80 6.27 18.36
CA VAL A 178 6.02 5.46 17.14
C VAL A 178 4.87 5.68 16.16
N ILE A 179 5.21 5.93 14.90
CA ILE A 179 4.28 5.93 13.77
C ILE A 179 4.64 4.77 12.85
N SER A 180 3.71 3.85 12.64
CA SER A 180 3.82 2.77 11.67
C SER A 180 2.99 3.08 10.44
N CYS A 181 3.52 2.81 9.25
CA CYS A 181 2.88 3.10 7.98
C CYS A 181 2.63 1.83 7.18
N ALA A 182 1.50 1.78 6.47
CA ALA A 182 1.13 0.62 5.66
C ALA A 182 2.06 0.37 4.47
N THR A 183 2.73 1.42 3.95
CA THR A 183 3.66 1.34 2.81
C THR A 183 4.86 2.26 2.98
N ASP A 184 5.95 1.97 2.24
CA ASP A 184 7.17 2.77 2.24
C ASP A 184 6.93 4.21 1.75
N THR A 185 6.06 4.38 0.76
CA THR A 185 5.69 5.70 0.22
C THR A 185 5.04 6.58 1.29
N ILE A 186 4.12 6.01 2.07
CA ILE A 186 3.48 6.71 3.19
C ILE A 186 4.52 7.02 4.27
N ALA A 187 5.41 6.05 4.56
CA ALA A 187 6.47 6.22 5.55
C ALA A 187 7.45 7.34 5.16
N ALA A 188 7.81 7.45 3.89
CA ALA A 188 8.65 8.54 3.40
C ALA A 188 8.01 9.92 3.65
N GLY A 189 6.71 10.07 3.36
CA GLY A 189 5.96 11.29 3.68
C GLY A 189 5.90 11.58 5.18
N ALA A 190 5.67 10.53 6.00
CA ALA A 190 5.65 10.67 7.44
C ALA A 190 7.00 11.12 8.01
N ILE A 191 8.11 10.60 7.50
CA ILE A 191 9.46 11.04 7.90
C ILE A 191 9.68 12.52 7.58
N GLU A 192 9.26 12.97 6.40
CA GLU A 192 9.36 14.38 6.00
C GLU A 192 8.53 15.29 6.93
N ALA A 193 7.32 14.87 7.29
CA ALA A 193 6.48 15.58 8.25
C ALA A 193 7.14 15.70 9.63
N ILE A 194 7.70 14.60 10.16
CA ILE A 194 8.40 14.59 11.44
C ILE A 194 9.59 15.54 11.41
N GLN A 195 10.41 15.49 10.36
CA GLN A 195 11.59 16.38 10.24
C GLN A 195 11.18 17.85 10.16
N THR A 196 10.12 18.15 9.43
CA THR A 196 9.59 19.51 9.30
C THR A 196 9.01 20.02 10.62
N HIS A 197 8.26 19.17 11.33
CA HIS A 197 7.67 19.51 12.62
C HIS A 197 8.75 19.77 13.68
N LEU A 198 9.76 18.92 13.76
CA LEU A 198 10.90 19.10 14.67
C LEU A 198 11.68 20.39 14.40
N LYS A 199 11.91 20.74 13.12
CA LYS A 199 12.58 22.00 12.75
C LYS A 199 11.78 23.24 13.18
N LYS A 200 10.45 23.19 13.14
CA LYS A 200 9.58 24.28 13.60
C LYS A 200 9.62 24.48 15.13
N GLN A 201 9.87 23.41 15.89
CA GLN A 201 9.93 23.44 17.35
C GLN A 201 11.30 23.90 17.88
N ILE A 202 12.35 23.90 17.06
CA ILE A 202 13.67 24.42 17.44
C ILE A 202 13.66 25.94 17.23
N PRO A 203 13.81 26.78 18.30
CA PRO A 203 13.92 28.23 18.14
C PRO A 203 15.09 28.57 17.22
N THR A 204 14.87 29.49 16.28
CA THR A 204 15.87 29.94 15.30
C THR A 204 17.13 30.59 15.92
N ASN A 205 17.21 30.72 17.23
CA ASN A 205 18.35 31.28 17.97
C ASN A 205 19.33 30.24 18.50
N ALA A 206 19.16 28.95 18.18
CA ALA A 206 20.10 27.88 18.54
C ALA A 206 20.96 27.47 17.32
N ALA A 207 21.61 28.44 16.70
CA ALA A 207 22.69 28.17 15.76
C ALA A 207 23.96 27.88 16.55
N ASP A 208 24.03 26.80 17.33
CA ASP A 208 25.28 26.16 17.79
C ASP A 208 25.03 25.08 18.84
N ALA A 209 24.17 24.14 18.55
CA ALA A 209 24.20 22.90 19.31
C ALA A 209 24.16 21.73 18.33
N GLY A 210 25.33 21.18 18.03
CA GLY A 210 25.51 20.01 17.19
C GLY A 210 24.79 18.78 17.75
N ALA A 211 23.50 18.70 17.53
CA ALA A 211 22.72 17.49 17.79
C ALA A 211 23.01 16.50 16.66
N ARG A 212 23.95 15.59 16.91
CA ARG A 212 24.13 14.39 16.09
C ARG A 212 22.89 13.50 16.28
N MET A 213 21.96 13.54 15.30
CA MET A 213 20.99 12.46 15.18
C MET A 213 21.73 11.18 14.80
N ARG A 214 21.59 10.12 15.59
CA ARG A 214 21.98 8.76 15.22
C ARG A 214 20.71 8.10 14.64
N TYR A 215 20.83 7.64 13.40
CA TYR A 215 19.86 6.79 12.72
C TYR A 215 19.95 5.36 13.25
#